data_2171bad297c5b9fec5ae8c8734a427e0
#
_entry.id   2171bad297c5b9fec5ae8c8734a427e0
#
_cell.length_a   1.000
_cell.length_b   1.000
_cell.length_c   1.000
_cell.angle_alpha   90.00
_cell.angle_beta   90.00
_cell.angle_gamma   90.00
#
_symmetry.space_group_name_H-M   'P 1'
#
loop_
_entity.id
_entity.type
_entity.pdbx_description
1 polymer ?
#
loop_
_entity_poly.entity_id
_entity_poly.type
_entity_poly.pdbx_seq_one_letter_code
_entity_poly.pdbx_strand_id
1 'polypeptide(L)'
;MTQRIRGVLSPVVTPFKADLSPDSQRFTAHCRWLLSQNCGLAVFGTNSEANSLATDERMSLLDALAAAGLDTTRMMPGTGCCSITETVRLTSHAVRHGCAGVLMLPPFYYKGVSEEGLYRHFSE
;
A
#
# COMPACT_ATOMS: atom_id res chain seq x y z
N MET A 1 5.97 20.10 -9.51
CA MET A 1 5.87 18.88 -10.35
C MET A 1 6.25 17.69 -9.49
N THR A 2 5.37 16.75 -9.34
CA THR A 2 5.69 15.47 -8.69
C THR A 2 6.62 14.68 -9.61
N GLN A 3 7.81 14.36 -9.12
CA GLN A 3 8.74 13.55 -9.90
C GLN A 3 8.15 12.14 -10.05
N ARG A 4 8.05 11.66 -11.29
CA ARG A 4 7.53 10.32 -11.57
C ARG A 4 8.45 9.27 -10.93
N ILE A 5 7.86 8.34 -10.16
CA ILE A 5 8.60 7.23 -9.54
C ILE A 5 9.31 6.41 -10.62
N ARG A 6 10.55 6.02 -10.34
CA ARG A 6 11.40 5.23 -11.25
C ARG A 6 12.15 4.16 -10.46
N GLY A 7 12.63 3.17 -11.18
CA GLY A 7 13.42 2.09 -10.62
C GLY A 7 12.59 0.87 -10.23
N VAL A 8 13.15 0.05 -9.37
CA VAL A 8 12.51 -1.18 -8.89
C VAL A 8 11.77 -0.89 -7.59
N LEU A 9 10.50 -1.29 -7.53
CA LEU A 9 9.74 -1.31 -6.28
C LEU A 9 9.59 -2.75 -5.84
N SER A 10 10.05 -3.05 -4.64
CA SER A 10 9.92 -4.39 -4.06
C SER A 10 8.50 -4.60 -3.53
N PRO A 11 7.83 -5.72 -3.90
CA PRO A 11 6.57 -6.11 -3.27
C PRO A 11 6.87 -6.63 -1.86
N VAL A 12 6.67 -5.78 -0.87
CA VAL A 12 7.08 -6.01 0.51
C VAL A 12 6.17 -7.03 1.20
N VAL A 13 6.76 -8.02 1.85
CA VAL A 13 6.03 -8.96 2.72
C VAL A 13 5.67 -8.31 4.06
N THR A 14 4.55 -8.73 4.66
CA THR A 14 4.13 -8.26 5.98
C THR A 14 4.39 -9.36 7.00
N PRO A 15 5.31 -9.17 7.95
CA PRO A 15 5.49 -10.11 9.05
C PRO A 15 4.34 -9.99 10.05
N PHE A 16 3.91 -11.14 10.58
CA PHE A 16 2.88 -11.24 11.61
C PHE A 16 3.45 -11.83 12.90
N LYS A 17 2.87 -11.44 14.03
CA LYS A 17 3.12 -12.05 15.33
C LYS A 17 2.34 -13.34 15.48
N ALA A 18 2.60 -14.08 16.56
CA ALA A 18 1.90 -15.32 16.86
C ALA A 18 0.38 -15.16 17.10
N ASP A 19 -0.04 -13.95 17.51
CA ASP A 19 -1.44 -13.59 17.70
C ASP A 19 -2.13 -13.10 16.40
N LEU A 20 -1.44 -13.24 15.26
CA LEU A 20 -1.88 -12.83 13.92
C LEU A 20 -1.95 -11.31 13.70
N SER A 21 -1.57 -10.49 14.67
CA SER A 21 -1.41 -9.05 14.43
C SER A 21 -0.16 -8.75 13.60
N PRO A 22 -0.16 -7.71 12.78
CA PRO A 22 1.04 -7.33 12.03
C PRO A 22 2.17 -6.90 12.98
N ASP A 23 3.39 -7.36 12.68
CA ASP A 23 4.59 -7.00 13.42
C ASP A 23 5.20 -5.72 12.83
N SER A 24 4.76 -4.59 13.32
CA SER A 24 5.19 -3.26 12.85
C SER A 24 6.71 -3.05 12.96
N GLN A 25 7.34 -3.60 14.00
CA GLN A 25 8.79 -3.45 14.20
C GLN A 25 9.59 -4.20 13.14
N ARG A 26 9.26 -5.47 12.91
CA ARG A 26 9.90 -6.28 11.85
C ARG A 26 9.59 -5.75 10.47
N PHE A 27 8.36 -5.29 10.24
CA PHE A 27 7.95 -4.68 8.99
C PHE A 27 8.80 -3.44 8.68
N THR A 28 8.93 -2.54 9.64
CA THR A 28 9.74 -1.31 9.48
C THR A 28 11.21 -1.64 9.23
N ALA A 29 11.78 -2.60 9.95
CA ALA A 29 13.17 -3.03 9.76
C ALA A 29 13.40 -3.59 8.34
N HIS A 30 12.47 -4.42 7.85
CA HIS A 30 12.53 -4.98 6.51
C HIS A 30 12.41 -3.89 5.42
N CYS A 31 11.47 -2.96 5.58
CA CYS A 31 11.32 -1.83 4.67
C CYS A 31 12.57 -0.96 4.62
N ARG A 32 13.18 -0.68 5.77
CA ARG A 32 14.43 0.08 5.86
C ARG A 32 15.57 -0.62 5.12
N TRP A 33 15.68 -1.93 5.28
CA TRP A 33 16.68 -2.72 4.57
C TRP A 33 16.45 -2.65 3.05
N LEU A 34 15.24 -2.83 2.55
CA LEU A 34 14.92 -2.73 1.12
C LEU A 34 15.28 -1.36 0.54
N LEU A 35 14.95 -0.28 1.25
CA LEU A 35 15.33 1.08 0.83
C LEU A 35 16.85 1.25 0.75
N SER A 36 17.61 0.59 1.65
CA SER A 36 19.08 0.61 1.61
C SER A 36 19.66 -0.15 0.42
N GLN A 37 18.91 -1.08 -0.15
CA GLN A 37 19.27 -1.81 -1.37
C GLN A 37 18.86 -1.07 -2.65
N ASN A 38 18.56 0.21 -2.55
CA ASN A 38 18.12 1.06 -3.65
C ASN A 38 16.79 0.62 -4.31
N CYS A 39 15.95 -0.10 -3.58
CA CYS A 39 14.60 -0.44 -3.99
C CYS A 39 13.60 0.55 -3.41
N GLY A 40 12.57 0.93 -4.17
CA GLY A 40 11.35 1.51 -3.64
C GLY A 40 10.47 0.42 -3.02
N LEU A 41 9.39 0.81 -2.39
CA LEU A 41 8.51 -0.09 -1.65
C LEU A 41 7.10 -0.13 -2.27
N ALA A 42 6.64 -1.32 -2.67
CA ALA A 42 5.25 -1.59 -2.99
C ALA A 42 4.64 -2.39 -1.81
N VAL A 43 4.29 -1.67 -0.75
CA VAL A 43 3.67 -2.25 0.45
C VAL A 43 2.18 -2.48 0.22
N PHE A 44 1.57 -3.40 0.95
CA PHE A 44 0.13 -3.67 0.95
C PHE A 44 -0.45 -4.11 -0.41
N GLY A 45 0.37 -4.76 -1.23
CA GLY A 45 -0.09 -5.51 -2.41
C GLY A 45 -0.42 -6.97 -2.05
N THR A 46 -0.56 -7.81 -3.07
CA THR A 46 -0.85 -9.24 -2.90
C THR A 46 0.24 -9.96 -2.09
N ASN A 47 1.51 -9.69 -2.38
CA ASN A 47 2.63 -10.29 -1.67
C ASN A 47 2.72 -9.82 -0.21
N SER A 48 2.16 -8.66 0.09
CA SER A 48 2.05 -8.14 1.46
C SER A 48 0.87 -8.72 2.23
N GLU A 49 0.10 -9.61 1.62
CA GLU A 49 -1.11 -10.19 2.22
C GLU A 49 -2.13 -9.10 2.61
N ALA A 50 -2.29 -8.08 1.76
CA ALA A 50 -3.17 -6.94 2.03
C ALA A 50 -4.60 -7.34 2.37
N ASN A 51 -5.10 -8.44 1.75
CA ASN A 51 -6.45 -8.95 2.02
C ASN A 51 -6.59 -9.67 3.37
N SER A 52 -5.47 -9.94 4.05
CA SER A 52 -5.43 -10.48 5.42
C SER A 52 -5.28 -9.38 6.47
N LEU A 53 -5.18 -8.12 6.04
CA LEU A 53 -5.05 -6.95 6.89
C LEU A 53 -6.34 -6.12 6.87
N ALA A 54 -6.78 -5.68 8.04
CA ALA A 54 -7.81 -4.66 8.12
C ALA A 54 -7.30 -3.32 7.55
N THR A 55 -8.19 -2.48 7.08
CA THR A 55 -7.83 -1.16 6.55
C THR A 55 -7.05 -0.32 7.57
N ASP A 56 -7.50 -0.34 8.83
CA ASP A 56 -6.81 0.38 9.91
C ASP A 56 -5.40 -0.17 10.19
N GLU A 57 -5.20 -1.47 10.06
CA GLU A 57 -3.87 -2.07 10.19
C GLU A 57 -2.92 -1.59 9.08
N ARG A 58 -3.40 -1.53 7.83
CA ARG A 58 -2.61 -0.98 6.71
C ARG A 58 -2.24 0.48 6.94
N MET A 59 -3.19 1.28 7.42
CA MET A 59 -2.94 2.70 7.76
C MET A 59 -1.91 2.83 8.87
N SER A 60 -2.08 2.08 9.97
CA SER A 60 -1.14 2.09 11.10
C SER A 60 0.28 1.66 10.72
N LEU A 61 0.42 0.69 9.82
CA LEU A 61 1.73 0.27 9.32
C LEU A 61 2.39 1.38 8.48
N LEU A 62 1.64 2.08 7.63
CA LEU A 62 2.17 3.21 6.86
C LEU A 62 2.56 4.36 7.79
N ASP A 63 1.75 4.66 8.80
CA ASP A 63 2.07 5.64 9.83
C ASP A 63 3.39 5.29 10.54
N ALA A 64 3.59 4.01 10.88
CA ALA A 64 4.81 3.53 11.51
C ALA A 64 6.04 3.71 10.63
N LEU A 65 5.94 3.46 9.32
CA LEU A 65 7.04 3.68 8.37
C LEU A 65 7.41 5.17 8.30
N ALA A 66 6.41 6.04 8.21
CA ALA A 66 6.61 7.49 8.17
C ALA A 66 7.21 8.01 9.49
N ALA A 67 6.68 7.57 10.64
CA ALA A 67 7.19 7.94 11.96
C ALA A 67 8.63 7.46 12.20
N ALA A 68 9.03 6.34 11.59
CA ALA A 68 10.40 5.83 11.63
C ALA A 68 11.36 6.58 10.66
N GLY A 69 10.88 7.62 9.98
CA GLY A 69 11.66 8.45 9.08
C GLY A 69 12.02 7.79 7.74
N LEU A 70 11.26 6.77 7.30
CA LEU A 70 11.47 6.19 5.99
C LEU A 70 10.93 7.12 4.89
N ASP A 71 11.64 7.17 3.78
CA ASP A 71 11.29 8.04 2.64
C ASP A 71 10.01 7.56 1.94
N THR A 72 8.88 8.17 2.27
CA THR A 72 7.57 7.85 1.70
C THR A 72 7.48 8.20 0.21
N THR A 73 8.31 9.11 -0.31
CA THR A 73 8.36 9.44 -1.74
C THR A 73 8.87 8.28 -2.60
N ARG A 74 9.42 7.25 -1.98
CA ARG A 74 9.84 6.00 -2.62
C ARG A 74 8.86 4.85 -2.39
N MET A 75 7.64 5.16 -1.94
CA MET A 75 6.61 4.16 -1.64
C MET A 75 5.42 4.30 -2.58
N MET A 76 4.85 3.16 -2.94
CA MET A 76 3.63 3.03 -3.73
C MET A 76 2.73 1.98 -3.06
N PRO A 77 1.98 2.37 -2.01
CA PRO A 77 1.15 1.45 -1.25
C PRO A 77 -0.02 0.89 -2.06
N GLY A 78 -0.42 -0.35 -1.79
CA GLY A 78 -1.65 -0.94 -2.28
C GLY A 78 -2.85 -0.36 -1.54
N THR A 79 -3.80 0.22 -2.28
CA THR A 79 -5.01 0.85 -1.73
C THR A 79 -6.30 0.23 -2.25
N GLY A 80 -6.22 -0.71 -3.21
CA GLY A 80 -7.39 -1.35 -3.79
C GLY A 80 -8.14 -2.22 -2.79
N CYS A 81 -9.43 -1.94 -2.65
CA CYS A 81 -10.40 -2.73 -1.90
C CYS A 81 -11.63 -2.96 -2.78
N CYS A 82 -12.50 -3.91 -2.42
CA CYS A 82 -13.80 -4.06 -3.09
C CYS A 82 -14.74 -2.88 -2.76
N SER A 83 -14.61 -2.30 -1.56
CA SER A 83 -15.31 -1.08 -1.16
C SER A 83 -14.61 0.15 -1.73
N ILE A 84 -15.35 0.96 -2.49
CA ILE A 84 -14.83 2.24 -3.02
C ILE A 84 -14.48 3.21 -1.88
N THR A 85 -15.29 3.25 -0.84
CA THR A 85 -15.06 4.10 0.35
C THR A 85 -13.73 3.77 1.02
N GLU A 86 -13.42 2.48 1.20
CA GLU A 86 -12.14 2.05 1.79
C GLU A 86 -10.97 2.33 0.85
N THR A 87 -11.15 2.17 -0.45
CA THR A 87 -10.14 2.52 -1.46
C THR A 87 -9.80 4.01 -1.41
N VAL A 88 -10.81 4.87 -1.36
CA VAL A 88 -10.64 6.33 -1.23
C VAL A 88 -9.95 6.68 0.09
N ARG A 89 -10.34 6.05 1.19
CA ARG A 89 -9.76 6.26 2.52
C ARG A 89 -8.26 5.94 2.55
N LEU A 90 -7.88 4.77 2.04
CA LEU A 90 -6.48 4.33 1.96
C LEU A 90 -5.66 5.22 1.00
N THR A 91 -6.22 5.56 -0.15
CA THR A 91 -5.56 6.42 -1.14
C THR A 91 -5.31 7.81 -0.57
N SER A 92 -6.32 8.42 0.07
CA SER A 92 -6.18 9.72 0.74
C SER A 92 -5.12 9.68 1.84
N HIS A 93 -5.03 8.58 2.59
CA HIS A 93 -4.02 8.39 3.62
C HIS A 93 -2.60 8.35 3.02
N ALA A 94 -2.39 7.58 1.96
CA ALA A 94 -1.11 7.50 1.25
C ALA A 94 -0.68 8.86 0.67
N VAL A 95 -1.63 9.60 0.09
CA VAL A 95 -1.38 10.95 -0.44
C VAL A 95 -0.94 11.92 0.66
N ARG A 96 -1.61 11.90 1.83
CA ARG A 96 -1.22 12.73 2.98
C ARG A 96 0.19 12.43 3.48
N HIS A 97 0.65 11.20 3.37
CA HIS A 97 2.03 10.81 3.69
C HIS A 97 3.05 11.14 2.59
N GLY A 98 2.62 11.73 1.47
CA GLY A 98 3.51 12.08 0.36
C GLY A 98 4.04 10.89 -0.41
N CYS A 99 3.31 9.77 -0.42
CA CYS A 99 3.70 8.62 -1.24
C CYS A 99 3.74 8.97 -2.73
N ALA A 100 4.65 8.32 -3.47
CA ALA A 100 4.88 8.60 -4.89
C ALA A 100 3.69 8.25 -5.80
N GLY A 101 2.81 7.38 -5.33
CA GLY A 101 1.62 6.91 -6.02
C GLY A 101 0.98 5.80 -5.22
N VAL A 102 -0.02 5.14 -5.80
CA VAL A 102 -0.69 3.98 -5.18
C VAL A 102 -0.84 2.85 -6.20
N LEU A 103 -0.90 1.62 -5.70
CA LEU A 103 -1.32 0.43 -6.46
C LEU A 103 -2.80 0.19 -6.17
N MET A 104 -3.65 0.43 -7.14
CA MET A 104 -5.08 0.30 -6.96
C MET A 104 -5.62 -0.84 -7.81
N LEU A 105 -6.06 -1.92 -7.16
CA LEU A 105 -6.81 -2.99 -7.80
C LEU A 105 -8.26 -2.54 -8.01
N PRO A 106 -8.92 -3.02 -9.08
CA PRO A 106 -10.37 -2.91 -9.17
C PRO A 106 -11.04 -3.74 -8.06
N PRO A 107 -12.37 -3.62 -7.86
CA PRO A 107 -13.10 -4.43 -6.89
C PRO A 107 -13.11 -5.91 -7.31
N PHE A 108 -12.08 -6.61 -6.95
CA PHE A 108 -11.67 -7.94 -7.44
C PHE A 108 -12.61 -9.08 -7.08
N TYR A 109 -13.52 -8.90 -6.13
CA TYR A 109 -14.53 -9.90 -5.77
C TYR A 109 -15.56 -10.09 -6.89
N TYR A 110 -15.94 -9.01 -7.57
CA TYR A 110 -16.95 -9.02 -8.62
C TYR A 110 -16.35 -9.50 -9.95
N LYS A 111 -17.02 -10.44 -10.62
CA LYS A 111 -16.60 -11.01 -11.90
C LYS A 111 -17.48 -10.48 -13.04
N GLY A 112 -16.91 -10.47 -14.24
CA GLY A 112 -17.65 -10.07 -15.43
C GLY A 112 -18.11 -8.61 -15.42
N VAL A 113 -17.39 -7.73 -14.76
CA VAL A 113 -17.68 -6.30 -14.72
C VAL A 113 -17.48 -5.65 -16.08
N SER A 114 -18.25 -4.61 -16.39
CA SER A 114 -18.13 -3.86 -17.65
C SER A 114 -16.93 -2.92 -17.63
N GLU A 115 -16.41 -2.57 -18.81
CA GLU A 115 -15.36 -1.56 -18.97
C GLU A 115 -15.81 -0.19 -18.43
N GLU A 116 -17.09 0.17 -18.69
CA GLU A 116 -17.69 1.39 -18.16
C GLU A 116 -17.71 1.39 -16.62
N GLY A 117 -18.00 0.25 -15.99
CA GLY A 117 -17.96 0.10 -14.54
C GLY A 117 -16.55 0.30 -13.98
N LEU A 118 -15.55 -0.27 -14.64
CA LEU A 118 -14.15 -0.08 -14.27
C LEU A 118 -13.72 1.39 -14.42
N TYR A 119 -14.08 2.01 -15.55
CA TYR A 119 -13.78 3.42 -15.78
C TYR A 119 -14.37 4.32 -14.68
N ARG A 120 -15.63 4.11 -14.34
CA ARG A 120 -16.29 4.88 -13.26
C ARG A 120 -15.62 4.66 -11.91
N HIS A 121 -15.27 3.40 -11.59
CA HIS A 121 -14.58 3.08 -10.34
C HIS A 121 -13.26 3.86 -10.19
N PHE A 122 -12.45 3.91 -11.24
CA PHE A 122 -11.16 4.59 -11.20
C PHE A 122 -11.25 6.12 -11.39
N SER A 123 -12.42 6.62 -11.78
CA SER A 123 -12.67 8.06 -11.97
C SER A 123 -13.12 8.75 -10.69
N GLU A 124 -13.57 7.99 -9.68
CA GLU A 124 -14.02 8.51 -8.40
C GLU A 124 -12.86 8.96 -7.52
#